data_b816e043b8d65e81a3a849c4368fcef9
#
_entry.id   b816e043b8d65e81a3a849c4368fcef9
#
_cell.length_a   1.000
_cell.length_b   1.000
_cell.length_c   1.000
_cell.angle_alpha   90.00
_cell.angle_beta   90.00
_cell.angle_gamma   90.00
#
_symmetry.space_group_name_H-M   'P 1'
#
loop_
_entity.id
_entity.type
_entity.pdbx_description
1 polymer ?
#
loop_
_entity_poly.entity_id
_entity_poly.type
_entity_poly.pdbx_seq_one_letter_code
_entity_poly.pdbx_strand_id
1 'polypeptide(L)'
;TINDVHVDVHCFGGKRDDAFGYSLPLGFADANPAVQALAIDLEMATHLGHVDVVHSRTWYANMAGHVASLQHGIPHIVSAHSLEPLRPWKSEQLGGGYRISSWAEKTAYEAASAIIAVSDGMRADVLKAYPAIDPAKVVTIRNGVDTNKFAPNHDSSVLESFGVSGPYAIFVGRITRQKGLAHLLRAWKDVPAEFGLVLAAGSPDEEGIGNEVAALIAELQSTRSNVWWIKEMLPHDQLTAMLTAADLFICPSIYEPLGIVNLEAMGCETAVLGSRVGGIPEVVADKETGELVDYNGEAAPFEKSLTESITRLMSQPELLKKYGAAGRARAQKHFGWDAVAALTVDLYRKVIG
;
A
#
# COMPACT_ATOMS: atom_id res chain seq x y z
N THR A 1 -12.05 20.04 1.18
CA THR A 1 -12.38 20.56 2.52
C THR A 1 -13.85 20.33 2.76
N ILE A 2 -14.22 19.48 3.72
CA ILE A 2 -15.61 19.34 4.14
C ILE A 2 -15.81 20.43 5.19
N ASN A 3 -16.66 21.40 4.90
CA ASN A 3 -17.03 22.45 5.85
C ASN A 3 -17.67 21.76 7.07
N ASP A 4 -17.39 22.18 8.27
CA ASP A 4 -17.84 21.67 9.56
C ASP A 4 -17.00 20.54 10.22
N VAL A 5 -15.85 20.19 9.67
CA VAL A 5 -14.94 19.23 10.31
C VAL A 5 -13.58 19.88 10.55
N HIS A 6 -13.21 19.97 11.81
CA HIS A 6 -11.85 20.33 12.23
C HIS A 6 -11.06 19.04 12.46
N VAL A 7 -9.84 18.96 11.96
CA VAL A 7 -8.99 17.76 12.08
C VAL A 7 -7.65 18.13 12.68
N ASP A 8 -7.38 17.59 13.84
CA ASP A 8 -6.04 17.60 14.45
C ASP A 8 -5.31 16.30 14.11
N VAL A 9 -4.13 16.45 13.50
CA VAL A 9 -3.31 15.29 13.11
C VAL A 9 -2.21 15.08 14.12
N HIS A 10 -2.16 13.90 14.74
CA HIS A 10 -1.12 13.47 15.64
C HIS A 10 -0.27 12.40 14.98
N CYS A 11 1.05 12.53 14.96
CA CYS A 11 1.94 11.61 14.26
C CYS A 11 3.28 11.38 14.95
N PHE A 12 3.91 10.27 14.61
CA PHE A 12 5.29 9.95 14.97
C PHE A 12 6.29 10.82 14.20
N GLY A 13 7.51 10.97 14.70
CA GLY A 13 8.63 11.53 13.97
C GLY A 13 9.06 12.93 14.37
N GLY A 14 8.61 13.43 15.52
CA GLY A 14 9.02 14.71 16.08
C GLY A 14 8.25 15.90 15.50
N LYS A 15 8.74 17.11 15.75
CA LYS A 15 8.05 18.37 15.42
C LYS A 15 7.74 18.50 13.92
N ARG A 16 6.49 18.89 13.62
CA ARG A 16 5.98 19.18 12.28
C ARG A 16 5.22 20.51 12.29
N ASP A 17 5.14 21.16 11.12
CA ASP A 17 4.39 22.41 10.98
C ASP A 17 2.90 22.15 10.67
N ASP A 18 2.57 20.96 10.15
CA ASP A 18 1.24 20.55 9.68
C ASP A 18 0.54 19.53 10.60
N ALA A 19 1.18 19.12 11.69
CA ALA A 19 0.67 18.11 12.61
C ALA A 19 1.35 18.20 14.00
N PHE A 20 0.71 17.62 15.01
CA PHE A 20 1.31 17.39 16.32
C PHE A 20 2.26 16.19 16.23
N GLY A 21 3.55 16.46 16.11
CA GLY A 21 4.58 15.44 15.99
C GLY A 21 5.17 15.04 17.33
N TYR A 22 5.29 13.74 17.59
CA TYR A 22 5.79 13.16 18.84
C TYR A 22 7.12 12.47 18.61
N SER A 23 8.10 12.80 19.44
CA SER A 23 9.40 12.12 19.49
C SER A 23 9.35 10.98 20.50
N LEU A 24 10.29 10.04 20.36
CA LEU A 24 10.42 8.96 21.32
C LEU A 24 10.73 9.52 22.72
N PRO A 25 9.95 9.16 23.76
CA PRO A 25 10.22 9.59 25.14
C PRO A 25 11.58 9.13 25.64
N LEU A 26 12.16 9.88 26.59
CA LEU A 26 13.43 9.53 27.21
C LEU A 26 13.36 8.16 27.88
N GLY A 27 14.42 7.37 27.73
CA GLY A 27 14.53 6.04 28.35
C GLY A 27 14.05 4.88 27.48
N PHE A 28 13.48 5.14 26.28
CA PHE A 28 13.00 4.09 25.38
C PHE A 28 13.89 3.84 24.15
N ALA A 29 15.05 4.51 24.05
CA ALA A 29 15.91 4.43 22.85
C ALA A 29 16.35 2.98 22.53
N ASP A 30 16.66 2.19 23.56
CA ASP A 30 17.10 0.79 23.41
C ASP A 30 15.95 -0.22 23.49
N ALA A 31 14.70 0.24 23.61
CA ALA A 31 13.55 -0.64 23.69
C ALA A 31 13.19 -1.23 22.32
N ASN A 32 12.50 -2.38 22.35
CA ASN A 32 11.94 -2.95 21.12
C ASN A 32 11.04 -1.94 20.40
N PRO A 33 11.05 -1.83 19.06
CA PRO A 33 10.24 -0.87 18.30
C PRO A 33 8.74 -0.87 18.64
N ALA A 34 8.18 -2.03 19.00
CA ALA A 34 6.78 -2.10 19.43
C ALA A 34 6.55 -1.45 20.80
N VAL A 35 7.52 -1.51 21.70
CA VAL A 35 7.46 -0.81 23.01
C VAL A 35 7.65 0.69 22.79
N GLN A 36 8.52 1.09 21.88
CA GLN A 36 8.71 2.50 21.51
C GLN A 36 7.42 3.11 20.96
N ALA A 37 6.71 2.38 20.08
CA ALA A 37 5.42 2.81 19.56
C ALA A 37 4.39 3.03 20.68
N LEU A 38 4.27 2.08 21.61
CA LEU A 38 3.36 2.22 22.76
C LEU A 38 3.70 3.41 23.66
N ALA A 39 4.99 3.71 23.86
CA ALA A 39 5.41 4.87 24.66
C ALA A 39 4.96 6.19 24.01
N ILE A 40 5.06 6.30 22.69
CA ILE A 40 4.57 7.46 21.94
C ILE A 40 3.04 7.50 21.94
N ASP A 41 2.35 6.37 21.80
CA ASP A 41 0.89 6.28 21.86
C ASP A 41 0.33 6.83 23.19
N LEU A 42 0.97 6.52 24.29
CA LEU A 42 0.57 7.04 25.60
C LEU A 42 0.75 8.57 25.67
N GLU A 43 1.84 9.10 25.13
CA GLU A 43 2.06 10.54 25.05
C GLU A 43 1.01 11.22 24.17
N MET A 44 0.71 10.66 22.99
CA MET A 44 -0.34 11.15 22.10
C MET A 44 -1.69 11.22 22.82
N ALA A 45 -2.08 10.14 23.51
CA ALA A 45 -3.36 10.07 24.20
C ALA A 45 -3.53 11.14 25.29
N THR A 46 -2.42 11.59 25.92
CA THR A 46 -2.46 12.64 26.97
C THR A 46 -2.55 14.06 26.42
N HIS A 47 -2.23 14.27 25.15
CA HIS A 47 -2.19 15.61 24.54
C HIS A 47 -3.40 15.90 23.64
N LEU A 48 -4.40 15.04 23.64
CA LEU A 48 -5.64 15.32 22.91
C LEU A 48 -6.39 16.48 23.56
N GLY A 49 -6.75 17.47 22.73
CA GLY A 49 -7.69 18.52 23.10
C GLY A 49 -9.13 17.98 23.23
N HIS A 50 -10.09 18.89 23.27
CA HIS A 50 -11.50 18.53 23.20
C HIS A 50 -11.84 18.11 21.77
N VAL A 51 -12.16 16.83 21.57
CA VAL A 51 -12.52 16.24 20.26
C VAL A 51 -13.74 15.34 20.41
N ASP A 52 -14.55 15.22 19.36
CA ASP A 52 -15.77 14.42 19.37
C ASP A 52 -15.51 12.95 19.00
N VAL A 53 -14.41 12.68 18.30
CA VAL A 53 -14.03 11.34 17.83
C VAL A 53 -12.51 11.25 17.67
N VAL A 54 -11.95 10.09 17.96
CA VAL A 54 -10.55 9.77 17.59
C VAL A 54 -10.53 8.74 16.49
N HIS A 55 -9.62 8.92 15.53
CA HIS A 55 -9.44 8.00 14.41
C HIS A 55 -7.97 7.60 14.27
N SER A 56 -7.65 6.35 14.51
CA SER A 56 -6.30 5.82 14.40
C SER A 56 -6.09 4.98 13.15
N ARG A 57 -4.84 4.95 12.68
CA ARG A 57 -4.45 4.18 11.49
C ARG A 57 -3.25 3.32 11.83
N THR A 58 -3.31 2.04 11.52
CA THR A 58 -2.28 1.03 11.77
C THR A 58 -2.04 0.75 13.26
N TRP A 59 -1.50 -0.45 13.57
CA TRP A 59 -1.34 -0.94 14.93
C TRP A 59 -0.50 -0.01 15.83
N TYR A 60 0.49 0.68 15.28
CA TYR A 60 1.42 1.54 16.03
C TYR A 60 0.82 2.90 16.45
N ALA A 61 -0.41 3.20 16.05
CA ALA A 61 -1.17 4.37 16.51
C ALA A 61 -2.52 3.96 17.15
N ASN A 62 -2.85 2.66 17.11
CA ASN A 62 -4.15 2.19 17.56
C ASN A 62 -4.32 2.33 19.08
N MET A 63 -3.26 2.17 19.84
CA MET A 63 -3.34 2.31 21.31
C MET A 63 -3.47 3.77 21.75
N ALA A 64 -2.93 4.74 20.99
CA ALA A 64 -3.20 6.16 21.25
C ALA A 64 -4.71 6.45 21.17
N GLY A 65 -5.36 6.02 20.08
CA GLY A 65 -6.80 6.17 19.91
C GLY A 65 -7.62 5.41 20.95
N HIS A 66 -7.22 4.19 21.28
CA HIS A 66 -7.92 3.36 22.27
C HIS A 66 -7.85 3.97 23.69
N VAL A 67 -6.67 4.36 24.12
CA VAL A 67 -6.47 4.98 25.46
C VAL A 67 -7.20 6.32 25.55
N ALA A 68 -7.12 7.15 24.50
CA ALA A 68 -7.84 8.41 24.44
C ALA A 68 -9.36 8.21 24.53
N SER A 69 -9.90 7.24 23.79
CA SER A 69 -11.32 6.89 23.84
C SER A 69 -11.77 6.50 25.26
N LEU A 70 -10.99 5.68 25.95
CA LEU A 70 -11.28 5.30 27.34
C LEU A 70 -11.19 6.49 28.31
N GLN A 71 -10.17 7.33 28.14
CA GLN A 71 -9.94 8.48 29.04
C GLN A 71 -11.02 9.54 28.92
N HIS A 72 -11.48 9.83 27.70
CA HIS A 72 -12.40 10.93 27.41
C HIS A 72 -13.85 10.48 27.17
N GLY A 73 -14.12 9.18 27.10
CA GLY A 73 -15.45 8.64 26.84
C GLY A 73 -15.97 8.93 25.41
N ILE A 74 -15.05 9.08 24.44
CA ILE A 74 -15.36 9.42 23.06
C ILE A 74 -15.22 8.21 22.13
N PRO A 75 -15.95 8.15 20.99
CA PRO A 75 -15.82 7.07 20.02
C PRO A 75 -14.39 6.95 19.46
N HIS A 76 -13.93 5.71 19.26
CA HIS A 76 -12.69 5.40 18.56
C HIS A 76 -13.00 4.68 17.24
N ILE A 77 -12.48 5.21 16.14
CA ILE A 77 -12.52 4.58 14.81
C ILE A 77 -11.12 4.10 14.46
N VAL A 78 -11.03 2.91 13.87
CA VAL A 78 -9.77 2.32 13.40
C VAL A 78 -9.82 2.14 11.89
N SER A 79 -8.76 2.54 11.16
CA SER A 79 -8.60 2.15 9.76
C SER A 79 -7.66 0.96 9.62
N ALA A 80 -8.20 -0.11 9.01
CA ALA A 80 -7.48 -1.34 8.70
C ALA A 80 -6.76 -1.21 7.34
N HIS A 81 -5.47 -0.79 7.40
CA HIS A 81 -4.58 -0.73 6.24
C HIS A 81 -3.75 -2.00 6.06
N SER A 82 -3.67 -2.84 7.07
CA SER A 82 -3.06 -4.17 7.10
C SER A 82 -3.50 -4.85 8.39
N LEU A 83 -3.29 -6.16 8.49
CA LEU A 83 -3.57 -6.92 9.71
C LEU A 83 -2.34 -7.72 10.12
N GLU A 84 -1.97 -7.64 11.40
CA GLU A 84 -0.81 -8.36 11.94
C GLU A 84 -0.94 -9.89 11.75
N PRO A 85 -2.09 -10.55 11.99
CA PRO A 85 -2.23 -11.99 11.74
C PRO A 85 -1.99 -12.45 10.31
N LEU A 86 -2.14 -11.55 9.32
CA LEU A 86 -1.90 -11.85 7.90
C LEU A 86 -0.48 -11.50 7.46
N ARG A 87 0.39 -11.11 8.39
CA ARG A 87 1.78 -10.70 8.15
C ARG A 87 2.75 -11.44 9.07
N PRO A 88 2.74 -12.79 9.10
CA PRO A 88 3.55 -13.58 10.04
C PRO A 88 5.06 -13.35 9.90
N TRP A 89 5.53 -12.96 8.71
CA TRP A 89 6.93 -12.56 8.48
C TRP A 89 7.37 -11.34 9.29
N LYS A 90 6.44 -10.53 9.82
CA LYS A 90 6.76 -9.43 10.73
C LYS A 90 7.42 -9.88 12.04
N SER A 91 7.30 -11.15 12.40
CA SER A 91 8.04 -11.71 13.52
C SER A 91 9.56 -11.70 13.30
N GLU A 92 10.02 -11.77 12.05
CA GLU A 92 11.44 -11.63 11.68
C GLU A 92 11.92 -10.19 11.93
N GLN A 93 11.05 -9.20 11.67
CA GLN A 93 11.34 -7.77 11.80
C GLN A 93 11.25 -7.27 13.25
N LEU A 94 10.23 -7.69 13.98
CA LEU A 94 9.91 -7.18 15.33
C LEU A 94 10.35 -8.12 16.45
N GLY A 95 10.72 -9.36 16.16
CA GLY A 95 11.04 -10.36 17.16
C GLY A 95 9.91 -10.52 18.19
N GLY A 96 10.23 -10.40 19.49
CA GLY A 96 9.23 -10.44 20.57
C GLY A 96 8.17 -9.34 20.49
N GLY A 97 8.47 -8.23 19.82
CA GLY A 97 7.56 -7.10 19.61
C GLY A 97 6.35 -7.46 18.73
N TYR A 98 6.43 -8.51 17.90
CA TYR A 98 5.29 -8.98 17.11
C TYR A 98 4.08 -9.40 17.97
N ARG A 99 4.33 -9.94 19.16
CA ARG A 99 3.24 -10.25 20.11
C ARG A 99 2.60 -9.00 20.68
N ILE A 100 3.40 -7.93 20.84
CA ILE A 100 2.90 -6.63 21.30
C ILE A 100 2.06 -5.96 20.22
N SER A 101 2.56 -5.91 18.97
CA SER A 101 1.80 -5.32 17.86
C SER A 101 0.48 -6.04 17.59
N SER A 102 0.50 -7.37 17.63
CA SER A 102 -0.71 -8.20 17.48
C SER A 102 -1.72 -8.00 18.62
N TRP A 103 -1.23 -7.86 19.86
CA TRP A 103 -2.08 -7.55 21.00
C TRP A 103 -2.68 -6.15 20.90
N ALA A 104 -1.88 -5.14 20.56
CA ALA A 104 -2.33 -3.76 20.43
C ALA A 104 -3.39 -3.62 19.33
N GLU A 105 -3.15 -4.22 18.16
CA GLU A 105 -4.11 -4.23 17.06
C GLU A 105 -5.42 -4.89 17.48
N LYS A 106 -5.37 -6.12 18.01
CA LYS A 106 -6.56 -6.86 18.44
C LYS A 106 -7.37 -6.07 19.47
N THR A 107 -6.71 -5.54 20.51
CA THR A 107 -7.37 -4.80 21.59
C THR A 107 -8.10 -3.58 21.05
N ALA A 108 -7.46 -2.78 20.20
CA ALA A 108 -8.06 -1.59 19.64
C ALA A 108 -9.21 -1.92 18.67
N TYR A 109 -9.07 -2.95 17.85
CA TYR A 109 -10.11 -3.37 16.89
C TYR A 109 -11.36 -3.90 17.59
N GLU A 110 -11.21 -4.78 18.60
CA GLU A 110 -12.35 -5.33 19.34
C GLU A 110 -13.10 -4.25 20.14
N ALA A 111 -12.39 -3.22 20.63
CA ALA A 111 -12.96 -2.10 21.38
C ALA A 111 -13.51 -0.96 20.51
N ALA A 112 -13.14 -0.88 19.24
CA ALA A 112 -13.50 0.22 18.36
C ALA A 112 -15.03 0.39 18.22
N SER A 113 -15.46 1.65 18.09
CA SER A 113 -16.85 2.01 17.78
C SER A 113 -17.18 1.67 16.31
N ALA A 114 -16.22 1.85 15.39
CA ALA A 114 -16.29 1.40 14.02
C ALA A 114 -14.88 1.09 13.47
N ILE A 115 -14.83 0.26 12.43
CA ILE A 115 -13.61 -0.12 11.72
C ILE A 115 -13.80 0.19 10.24
N ILE A 116 -12.92 1.02 9.68
CA ILE A 116 -12.84 1.26 8.25
C ILE A 116 -11.93 0.20 7.64
N ALA A 117 -12.47 -0.68 6.81
CA ALA A 117 -11.71 -1.56 5.97
C ALA A 117 -11.45 -0.89 4.61
N VAL A 118 -10.19 -0.87 4.14
CA VAL A 118 -9.81 -0.18 2.90
C VAL A 118 -10.25 -0.91 1.62
N SER A 119 -10.83 -2.09 1.75
CA SER A 119 -11.42 -2.90 0.68
C SER A 119 -12.44 -3.90 1.25
N ASP A 120 -13.28 -4.49 0.41
CA ASP A 120 -14.15 -5.58 0.82
C ASP A 120 -13.35 -6.84 1.16
N GLY A 121 -12.23 -7.07 0.46
CA GLY A 121 -11.24 -8.08 0.83
C GLY A 121 -10.70 -7.86 2.24
N MET A 122 -10.28 -6.65 2.59
CA MET A 122 -9.83 -6.30 3.95
C MET A 122 -10.96 -6.45 4.99
N ARG A 123 -12.20 -6.12 4.62
CA ARG A 123 -13.36 -6.34 5.50
C ARG A 123 -13.52 -7.82 5.85
N ALA A 124 -13.43 -8.69 4.85
CA ALA A 124 -13.48 -10.14 5.07
C ALA A 124 -12.31 -10.63 5.95
N ASP A 125 -11.11 -10.11 5.72
CA ASP A 125 -9.91 -10.42 6.50
C ASP A 125 -10.04 -10.00 7.96
N VAL A 126 -10.55 -8.78 8.24
CA VAL A 126 -10.82 -8.30 9.62
C VAL A 126 -11.77 -9.25 10.34
N LEU A 127 -12.90 -9.58 9.73
CA LEU A 127 -13.91 -10.46 10.34
C LEU A 127 -13.40 -11.89 10.54
N LYS A 128 -12.52 -12.38 9.68
CA LYS A 128 -11.87 -13.69 9.81
C LYS A 128 -10.81 -13.69 10.91
N ALA A 129 -9.98 -12.63 10.98
CA ALA A 129 -8.89 -12.52 11.95
C ALA A 129 -9.41 -12.26 13.37
N TYR A 130 -10.50 -11.51 13.49
CA TYR A 130 -11.09 -11.07 14.76
C TYR A 130 -12.59 -11.39 14.82
N PRO A 131 -12.96 -12.67 15.00
CA PRO A 131 -14.35 -13.15 14.92
C PRO A 131 -15.25 -12.63 16.05
N ALA A 132 -14.69 -12.00 17.08
CA ALA A 132 -15.46 -11.35 18.15
C ALA A 132 -16.02 -9.97 17.73
N ILE A 133 -15.58 -9.41 16.60
CA ILE A 133 -16.03 -8.10 16.11
C ILE A 133 -17.42 -8.28 15.47
N ASP A 134 -18.37 -7.41 15.88
CA ASP A 134 -19.66 -7.29 15.21
C ASP A 134 -19.47 -6.85 13.74
N PRO A 135 -19.92 -7.63 12.75
CA PRO A 135 -19.82 -7.26 11.35
C PRO A 135 -20.44 -5.89 10.96
N ALA A 136 -21.41 -5.43 11.75
CA ALA A 136 -22.04 -4.12 11.54
C ALA A 136 -21.10 -2.94 11.84
N LYS A 137 -20.06 -3.15 12.64
CA LYS A 137 -19.02 -2.15 12.94
C LYS A 137 -17.97 -2.03 11.83
N VAL A 138 -17.86 -3.00 10.91
CA VAL A 138 -16.83 -3.00 9.85
C VAL A 138 -17.42 -2.45 8.57
N VAL A 139 -16.96 -1.26 8.16
CA VAL A 139 -17.44 -0.52 6.99
C VAL A 139 -16.33 -0.44 5.95
N THR A 140 -16.65 -0.72 4.68
CA THR A 140 -15.69 -0.55 3.59
C THR A 140 -15.65 0.90 3.15
N ILE A 141 -14.50 1.57 3.32
CA ILE A 141 -14.20 2.88 2.73
C ILE A 141 -12.84 2.76 2.07
N ARG A 142 -12.82 2.71 0.74
CA ARG A 142 -11.59 2.53 -0.03
C ARG A 142 -10.72 3.77 0.05
N ASN A 143 -9.39 3.58 0.03
CA ASN A 143 -8.48 4.72 -0.13
C ASN A 143 -8.64 5.34 -1.52
N GLY A 144 -8.39 6.64 -1.59
CA GLY A 144 -8.40 7.40 -2.83
C GLY A 144 -7.02 7.57 -3.45
N VAL A 145 -7.01 8.16 -4.63
CA VAL A 145 -5.83 8.66 -5.32
C VAL A 145 -6.08 10.10 -5.79
N ASP A 146 -5.05 10.94 -5.72
CA ASP A 146 -5.10 12.27 -6.32
C ASP A 146 -4.70 12.16 -7.80
N THR A 147 -5.70 12.12 -8.69
CA THR A 147 -5.49 12.00 -10.13
C THR A 147 -5.03 13.29 -10.82
N ASN A 148 -4.88 14.40 -10.08
CA ASN A 148 -4.19 15.59 -10.54
C ASN A 148 -2.68 15.48 -10.29
N LYS A 149 -2.31 14.89 -9.17
CA LYS A 149 -0.92 14.56 -8.86
C LYS A 149 -0.45 13.38 -9.70
N PHE A 150 -1.15 12.24 -9.63
CA PHE A 150 -0.89 11.09 -10.49
C PHE A 150 -1.63 11.27 -11.82
N ALA A 151 -1.01 12.03 -12.72
CA ALA A 151 -1.48 12.35 -14.07
C ALA A 151 -0.37 12.05 -15.08
N PRO A 152 -0.71 11.83 -16.36
CA PRO A 152 0.29 11.65 -17.40
C PRO A 152 1.34 12.75 -17.41
N ASN A 153 2.61 12.35 -17.34
CA ASN A 153 3.78 13.22 -17.41
C ASN A 153 4.72 12.70 -18.51
N HIS A 154 4.84 13.44 -19.59
CA HIS A 154 5.61 13.02 -20.78
C HIS A 154 7.04 13.58 -20.79
N ASP A 155 7.64 13.85 -19.62
CA ASP A 155 9.03 14.28 -19.52
C ASP A 155 9.99 13.09 -19.78
N SER A 156 10.46 12.96 -21.00
CA SER A 156 11.41 11.91 -21.42
C SER A 156 12.80 12.08 -20.82
N SER A 157 13.17 13.26 -20.33
CA SER A 157 14.51 13.52 -19.74
C SER A 157 14.78 12.64 -18.52
N VAL A 158 13.71 12.25 -17.80
CA VAL A 158 13.79 11.34 -16.67
C VAL A 158 14.27 9.95 -17.09
N LEU A 159 13.72 9.40 -18.18
CA LEU A 159 14.14 8.10 -18.71
C LEU A 159 15.58 8.13 -19.15
N GLU A 160 15.99 9.20 -19.85
CA GLU A 160 17.36 9.40 -20.33
C GLU A 160 18.34 9.43 -19.15
N SER A 161 18.00 10.10 -18.04
CA SER A 161 18.84 10.20 -16.86
C SER A 161 19.12 8.86 -16.18
N PHE A 162 18.22 7.87 -16.33
CA PHE A 162 18.38 6.51 -15.84
C PHE A 162 18.83 5.52 -16.93
N GLY A 163 19.03 5.99 -18.17
CA GLY A 163 19.39 5.16 -19.31
C GLY A 163 18.29 4.17 -19.74
N VAL A 164 17.02 4.46 -19.39
CA VAL A 164 15.88 3.62 -19.74
C VAL A 164 15.48 3.88 -21.19
N SER A 165 15.36 2.81 -21.97
CA SER A 165 15.00 2.91 -23.38
C SER A 165 14.25 1.67 -23.87
N GLY A 166 13.46 1.85 -24.93
CA GLY A 166 12.62 0.79 -25.50
C GLY A 166 11.37 0.50 -24.69
N PRO A 167 10.57 -0.49 -25.08
CA PRO A 167 9.38 -0.90 -24.33
C PRO A 167 9.74 -1.54 -23.01
N TYR A 168 9.07 -1.14 -21.92
CA TYR A 168 9.36 -1.69 -20.60
C TYR A 168 8.13 -1.83 -19.72
N ALA A 169 8.19 -2.80 -18.83
CA ALA A 169 7.30 -2.88 -17.68
C ALA A 169 7.97 -2.28 -16.43
N ILE A 170 7.15 -1.76 -15.51
CA ILE A 170 7.64 -1.16 -14.28
C ILE A 170 7.02 -1.82 -13.04
N PHE A 171 7.85 -2.02 -12.02
CA PHE A 171 7.45 -2.31 -10.66
C PHE A 171 7.79 -1.11 -9.77
N VAL A 172 6.85 -0.69 -8.92
CA VAL A 172 7.06 0.38 -7.93
C VAL A 172 6.67 -0.15 -6.54
N GLY A 173 7.59 -0.09 -5.59
CA GLY A 173 7.29 -0.49 -4.23
C GLY A 173 8.51 -0.82 -3.37
N ARG A 174 8.27 -1.09 -2.09
CA ARG A 174 9.30 -1.56 -1.17
C ARG A 174 9.67 -3.00 -1.47
N ILE A 175 10.91 -3.37 -1.17
CA ILE A 175 11.36 -4.77 -1.24
C ILE A 175 10.87 -5.48 0.01
N THR A 176 9.73 -6.14 -0.09
CA THR A 176 9.12 -6.93 0.98
C THR A 176 8.56 -8.23 0.41
N ARG A 177 8.44 -9.27 1.25
CA ARG A 177 7.83 -10.54 0.83
C ARG A 177 6.43 -10.34 0.27
N GLN A 178 5.64 -9.49 0.93
CA GLN A 178 4.26 -9.19 0.56
C GLN A 178 4.13 -8.62 -0.86
N LYS A 179 5.11 -7.84 -1.34
CA LYS A 179 5.06 -7.21 -2.67
C LYS A 179 5.39 -8.15 -3.83
N GLY A 180 5.85 -9.37 -3.53
CA GLY A 180 6.04 -10.42 -4.53
C GLY A 180 7.12 -10.15 -5.57
N LEU A 181 8.05 -9.20 -5.33
CA LEU A 181 9.08 -8.82 -6.29
C LEU A 181 9.97 -10.01 -6.70
N ALA A 182 10.29 -10.92 -5.77
CA ALA A 182 11.06 -12.12 -6.08
C ALA A 182 10.34 -13.03 -7.10
N HIS A 183 9.00 -13.14 -7.03
CA HIS A 183 8.21 -13.88 -8.03
C HIS A 183 8.27 -13.22 -9.41
N LEU A 184 8.16 -11.89 -9.46
CA LEU A 184 8.30 -11.13 -10.71
C LEU A 184 9.68 -11.37 -11.35
N LEU A 185 10.75 -11.28 -10.55
CA LEU A 185 12.12 -11.46 -11.06
C LEU A 185 12.38 -12.89 -11.58
N ARG A 186 11.81 -13.92 -10.93
CA ARG A 186 11.88 -15.28 -11.43
C ARG A 186 11.08 -15.46 -12.73
N ALA A 187 9.86 -14.90 -12.78
CA ALA A 187 9.05 -14.92 -13.98
C ALA A 187 9.71 -14.16 -15.14
N TRP A 188 10.47 -13.09 -14.85
CA TRP A 188 11.12 -12.27 -15.87
C TRP A 188 12.23 -13.00 -16.64
N LYS A 189 12.78 -14.09 -16.11
CA LYS A 189 13.82 -14.90 -16.78
C LYS A 189 13.34 -15.43 -18.13
N ASP A 190 12.07 -15.76 -18.22
CA ASP A 190 11.44 -16.36 -19.42
C ASP A 190 10.64 -15.34 -20.25
N VAL A 191 10.63 -14.06 -19.87
CA VAL A 191 10.05 -12.97 -20.67
C VAL A 191 10.98 -12.65 -21.85
N PRO A 192 10.48 -12.40 -23.08
CA PRO A 192 11.29 -12.06 -24.25
C PRO A 192 12.27 -10.91 -24.00
N ALA A 193 13.48 -11.01 -24.58
CA ALA A 193 14.59 -10.12 -24.27
C ALA A 193 14.40 -8.68 -24.77
N GLU A 194 13.52 -8.45 -25.72
CA GLU A 194 13.17 -7.12 -26.22
C GLU A 194 12.41 -6.26 -25.21
N PHE A 195 11.78 -6.86 -24.19
CA PHE A 195 11.05 -6.14 -23.16
C PHE A 195 11.95 -5.82 -21.97
N GLY A 196 11.99 -4.55 -21.56
CA GLY A 196 12.74 -4.07 -20.42
C GLY A 196 11.96 -4.14 -19.12
N LEU A 197 12.68 -4.13 -17.99
CA LEU A 197 12.14 -4.09 -16.65
C LEU A 197 12.74 -2.96 -15.83
N VAL A 198 11.91 -2.03 -15.40
CA VAL A 198 12.29 -0.99 -14.44
C VAL A 198 11.79 -1.37 -13.05
N LEU A 199 12.69 -1.34 -12.09
CA LEU A 199 12.43 -1.62 -10.69
C LEU A 199 12.66 -0.34 -9.87
N ALA A 200 11.61 0.44 -9.62
CA ALA A 200 11.65 1.54 -8.65
C ALA A 200 11.41 0.96 -7.25
N ALA A 201 12.47 0.37 -6.69
CA ALA A 201 12.40 -0.44 -5.48
C ALA A 201 13.55 -0.06 -4.53
N GLY A 202 13.19 0.62 -3.45
CA GLY A 202 14.12 1.12 -2.44
C GLY A 202 14.59 0.05 -1.45
N SER A 203 14.98 0.51 -0.24
CA SER A 203 15.53 -0.36 0.79
C SER A 203 14.59 -1.52 1.17
N PRO A 204 15.14 -2.72 1.40
CA PRO A 204 14.36 -3.85 1.87
C PRO A 204 13.92 -3.66 3.33
N ASP A 205 12.76 -4.22 3.68
CA ASP A 205 12.27 -4.26 5.07
C ASP A 205 13.07 -5.28 5.92
N GLU A 206 13.66 -6.29 5.27
CA GLU A 206 14.41 -7.40 5.92
C GLU A 206 15.62 -7.78 5.05
N GLU A 207 16.72 -8.14 5.70
CA GLU A 207 17.96 -8.51 5.03
C GLU A 207 17.79 -9.73 4.11
N GLY A 208 17.04 -10.74 4.54
CA GLY A 208 16.85 -11.99 3.79
C GLY A 208 16.20 -11.75 2.43
N ILE A 209 15.08 -11.02 2.38
CA ILE A 209 14.41 -10.69 1.11
C ILE A 209 15.25 -9.71 0.28
N GLY A 210 15.99 -8.81 0.94
CA GLY A 210 16.91 -7.88 0.26
C GLY A 210 18.00 -8.62 -0.51
N ASN A 211 18.66 -9.59 0.13
CA ASN A 211 19.71 -10.41 -0.48
C ASN A 211 19.17 -11.29 -1.62
N GLU A 212 17.99 -11.90 -1.44
CA GLU A 212 17.32 -12.69 -2.47
C GLU A 212 17.02 -11.85 -3.71
N VAL A 213 16.40 -10.68 -3.54
CA VAL A 213 16.04 -9.78 -4.64
C VAL A 213 17.30 -9.26 -5.35
N ALA A 214 18.34 -8.87 -4.60
CA ALA A 214 19.60 -8.39 -5.18
C ALA A 214 20.28 -9.48 -6.04
N ALA A 215 20.30 -10.73 -5.57
CA ALA A 215 20.85 -11.84 -6.33
C ALA A 215 20.07 -12.11 -7.64
N LEU A 216 18.73 -12.09 -7.59
CA LEU A 216 17.89 -12.28 -8.77
C LEU A 216 18.06 -11.14 -9.79
N ILE A 217 18.18 -9.89 -9.33
CA ILE A 217 18.47 -8.75 -10.21
C ILE A 217 19.83 -8.90 -10.87
N ALA A 218 20.87 -9.24 -10.11
CA ALA A 218 22.23 -9.45 -10.64
C ALA A 218 22.25 -10.58 -11.69
N GLU A 219 21.53 -11.66 -11.45
CA GLU A 219 21.38 -12.77 -12.41
C GLU A 219 20.73 -12.29 -13.72
N LEU A 220 19.64 -11.53 -13.65
CA LEU A 220 18.98 -10.96 -14.84
C LEU A 220 19.91 -9.99 -15.58
N GLN A 221 20.59 -9.09 -14.88
CA GLN A 221 21.51 -8.11 -15.46
C GLN A 221 22.75 -8.77 -16.09
N SER A 222 23.12 -9.98 -15.68
CA SER A 222 24.21 -10.74 -16.33
C SER A 222 23.88 -11.21 -17.74
N THR A 223 22.62 -11.31 -18.08
CA THR A 223 22.11 -11.80 -19.37
C THR A 223 21.34 -10.76 -20.18
N ARG A 224 20.94 -9.64 -19.56
CA ARG A 224 20.12 -8.59 -20.15
C ARG A 224 20.63 -7.20 -19.79
N SER A 225 20.71 -6.30 -20.75
CA SER A 225 21.09 -4.89 -20.53
C SER A 225 19.91 -3.99 -20.20
N ASN A 226 18.67 -4.47 -20.32
CA ASN A 226 17.43 -3.70 -20.18
C ASN A 226 16.68 -4.01 -18.87
N VAL A 227 17.44 -4.22 -17.78
CA VAL A 227 16.91 -4.34 -16.41
C VAL A 227 17.54 -3.23 -15.57
N TRP A 228 16.72 -2.27 -15.17
CA TRP A 228 17.15 -1.10 -14.41
C TRP A 228 16.63 -1.17 -12.97
N TRP A 229 17.53 -1.04 -12.02
CA TRP A 229 17.16 -1.00 -10.59
C TRP A 229 17.46 0.37 -10.00
N ILE A 230 16.40 1.13 -9.74
CA ILE A 230 16.41 2.44 -9.10
C ILE A 230 16.18 2.23 -7.60
N LYS A 231 17.22 2.43 -6.80
CA LYS A 231 17.21 2.16 -5.34
C LYS A 231 16.74 3.34 -4.52
N GLU A 232 16.91 4.54 -5.03
CA GLU A 232 16.45 5.78 -4.42
C GLU A 232 14.93 5.94 -4.54
N MET A 233 14.38 6.67 -3.58
CA MET A 233 12.98 7.10 -3.68
C MET A 233 12.90 8.19 -4.74
N LEU A 234 12.22 7.90 -5.83
CA LEU A 234 12.00 8.86 -6.91
C LEU A 234 11.15 10.05 -6.42
N PRO A 235 11.54 11.29 -6.73
CA PRO A 235 10.64 12.43 -6.64
C PRO A 235 9.34 12.17 -7.42
N HIS A 236 8.27 12.81 -7.00
CA HIS A 236 6.94 12.55 -7.53
C HIS A 236 6.81 12.76 -9.05
N ASP A 237 7.41 13.82 -9.57
CA ASP A 237 7.46 14.15 -10.99
C ASP A 237 8.22 13.11 -11.80
N GLN A 238 9.34 12.60 -11.27
CA GLN A 238 10.10 11.51 -11.91
C GLN A 238 9.32 10.19 -11.88
N LEU A 239 8.66 9.88 -10.77
CA LEU A 239 7.83 8.68 -10.67
C LEU A 239 6.66 8.69 -11.67
N THR A 240 5.97 9.82 -11.79
CA THR A 240 4.86 9.95 -12.75
C THR A 240 5.33 9.88 -14.20
N ALA A 241 6.51 10.43 -14.53
CA ALA A 241 7.10 10.29 -15.86
C ALA A 241 7.45 8.83 -16.18
N MET A 242 8.08 8.11 -15.22
CA MET A 242 8.40 6.69 -15.37
C MET A 242 7.14 5.81 -15.51
N LEU A 243 6.09 6.10 -14.74
CA LEU A 243 4.81 5.39 -14.85
C LEU A 243 4.17 5.67 -16.21
N THR A 244 4.09 6.94 -16.63
CA THR A 244 3.44 7.33 -17.90
C THR A 244 4.11 6.72 -19.12
N ALA A 245 5.43 6.61 -19.11
CA ALA A 245 6.18 6.04 -20.22
C ALA A 245 6.24 4.50 -20.21
N ALA A 246 5.88 3.85 -19.10
CA ALA A 246 5.83 2.41 -19.01
C ALA A 246 4.66 1.83 -19.81
N ASP A 247 4.91 0.75 -20.55
CA ASP A 247 3.85 0.01 -21.25
C ASP A 247 2.96 -0.75 -20.27
N LEU A 248 3.54 -1.27 -19.19
CA LEU A 248 2.85 -2.10 -18.21
C LEU A 248 3.36 -1.86 -16.79
N PHE A 249 2.46 -1.58 -15.87
CA PHE A 249 2.74 -1.63 -14.43
C PHE A 249 2.43 -3.02 -13.89
N ILE A 250 3.35 -3.61 -13.12
CA ILE A 250 3.18 -4.96 -12.56
C ILE A 250 3.10 -4.90 -11.04
N CYS A 251 2.00 -5.43 -10.48
CA CYS A 251 1.75 -5.57 -9.05
C CYS A 251 1.63 -7.05 -8.65
N PRO A 252 2.75 -7.76 -8.45
CA PRO A 252 2.75 -9.20 -8.19
C PRO A 252 2.58 -9.52 -6.70
N SER A 253 1.88 -8.66 -5.96
CA SER A 253 1.71 -8.79 -4.51
C SER A 253 1.05 -10.11 -4.13
N ILE A 254 1.55 -10.76 -3.07
CA ILE A 254 0.92 -11.97 -2.49
C ILE A 254 -0.06 -11.62 -1.36
N TYR A 255 0.01 -10.40 -0.87
CA TYR A 255 -0.93 -9.79 0.07
C TYR A 255 -1.00 -8.28 -0.21
N GLU A 256 -2.20 -7.75 -0.48
CA GLU A 256 -2.40 -6.34 -0.78
C GLU A 256 -3.76 -5.86 -0.26
N PRO A 257 -3.79 -5.04 0.78
CA PRO A 257 -5.06 -4.55 1.36
C PRO A 257 -5.97 -3.83 0.38
N LEU A 258 -5.42 -2.97 -0.47
CA LEU A 258 -6.15 -2.31 -1.57
C LEU A 258 -5.30 -2.23 -2.85
N GLY A 259 -4.05 -1.79 -2.73
CA GLY A 259 -3.16 -1.61 -3.88
C GLY A 259 -3.23 -0.19 -4.45
N ILE A 260 -2.96 0.82 -3.62
CA ILE A 260 -2.94 2.24 -4.03
C ILE A 260 -2.00 2.47 -5.21
N VAL A 261 -0.85 1.78 -5.27
CA VAL A 261 0.10 1.91 -6.38
C VAL A 261 -0.50 1.53 -7.74
N ASN A 262 -1.52 0.65 -7.76
CA ASN A 262 -2.26 0.38 -9.00
C ASN A 262 -3.09 1.60 -9.42
N LEU A 263 -3.70 2.31 -8.46
CA LEU A 263 -4.43 3.56 -8.73
C LEU A 263 -3.49 4.67 -9.21
N GLU A 264 -2.28 4.73 -8.68
CA GLU A 264 -1.24 5.68 -9.08
C GLU A 264 -0.81 5.42 -10.54
N ALA A 265 -0.54 4.16 -10.89
CA ALA A 265 -0.25 3.76 -12.27
C ALA A 265 -1.42 4.04 -13.22
N MET A 266 -2.65 3.66 -12.83
CA MET A 266 -3.87 3.96 -13.60
C MET A 266 -4.07 5.47 -13.75
N GLY A 267 -3.77 6.27 -12.74
CA GLY A 267 -3.77 7.75 -12.80
C GLY A 267 -2.84 8.29 -13.87
N CYS A 268 -1.70 7.65 -14.10
CA CYS A 268 -0.72 7.97 -15.13
C CYS A 268 -1.02 7.34 -16.51
N GLU A 269 -2.20 6.74 -16.70
CA GLU A 269 -2.60 6.02 -17.93
C GLU A 269 -1.78 4.77 -18.23
N THR A 270 -1.17 4.17 -17.22
CA THR A 270 -0.42 2.92 -17.38
C THR A 270 -1.33 1.72 -17.17
N ALA A 271 -1.31 0.76 -18.09
CA ALA A 271 -2.01 -0.51 -17.93
C ALA A 271 -1.47 -1.31 -16.74
N VAL A 272 -2.31 -2.06 -16.05
CA VAL A 272 -1.94 -2.80 -14.85
C VAL A 272 -2.06 -4.31 -15.05
N LEU A 273 -1.01 -5.05 -14.68
CA LEU A 273 -1.07 -6.49 -14.44
C LEU A 273 -0.91 -6.71 -12.93
N GLY A 274 -1.97 -7.13 -12.26
CA GLY A 274 -1.98 -7.37 -10.82
C GLY A 274 -2.24 -8.82 -10.46
N SER A 275 -1.83 -9.23 -9.27
CA SER A 275 -2.28 -10.49 -8.68
C SER A 275 -3.73 -10.37 -8.18
N ARG A 276 -4.50 -11.47 -8.24
CA ARG A 276 -5.88 -11.52 -7.75
C ARG A 276 -5.90 -11.79 -6.25
N VAL A 277 -5.40 -10.82 -5.45
CA VAL A 277 -5.36 -10.91 -3.99
C VAL A 277 -5.88 -9.64 -3.34
N GLY A 278 -6.45 -9.78 -2.15
CA GLY A 278 -6.91 -8.67 -1.31
C GLY A 278 -7.83 -7.70 -2.06
N GLY A 279 -7.49 -6.42 -2.04
CA GLY A 279 -8.26 -5.35 -2.69
C GLY A 279 -7.86 -5.08 -4.15
N ILE A 280 -6.82 -5.73 -4.72
CA ILE A 280 -6.42 -5.49 -6.13
C ILE A 280 -7.58 -5.69 -7.10
N PRO A 281 -8.44 -6.74 -6.98
CA PRO A 281 -9.59 -6.92 -7.88
C PRO A 281 -10.66 -5.83 -7.78
N GLU A 282 -10.65 -5.06 -6.71
CA GLU A 282 -11.58 -3.93 -6.55
C GLU A 282 -11.07 -2.68 -7.26
N VAL A 283 -9.76 -2.55 -7.41
CA VAL A 283 -9.08 -1.47 -8.11
C VAL A 283 -9.02 -1.76 -9.61
N VAL A 284 -8.46 -2.89 -9.99
CA VAL A 284 -8.27 -3.30 -11.39
C VAL A 284 -9.48 -4.09 -11.86
N ALA A 285 -10.25 -3.52 -12.80
CA ALA A 285 -11.31 -4.24 -13.49
C ALA A 285 -10.68 -5.16 -14.54
N ASP A 286 -10.75 -6.48 -14.27
CA ASP A 286 -10.09 -7.51 -15.08
C ASP A 286 -10.56 -7.47 -16.54
N LYS A 287 -9.62 -7.41 -17.48
CA LYS A 287 -9.83 -7.28 -18.93
C LYS A 287 -10.52 -5.99 -19.40
N GLU A 288 -10.65 -5.01 -18.50
CA GLU A 288 -11.20 -3.68 -18.80
C GLU A 288 -10.17 -2.57 -18.58
N THR A 289 -9.50 -2.57 -17.42
CA THR A 289 -8.49 -1.57 -17.04
C THR A 289 -7.11 -2.17 -16.81
N GLY A 290 -6.97 -3.46 -17.03
CA GLY A 290 -5.78 -4.27 -16.82
C GLY A 290 -6.14 -5.73 -16.74
N GLU A 291 -5.23 -6.56 -16.25
CA GLU A 291 -5.48 -7.98 -16.08
C GLU A 291 -5.04 -8.48 -14.70
N LEU A 292 -5.64 -9.58 -14.28
CA LEU A 292 -5.38 -10.20 -12.99
C LEU A 292 -4.88 -11.63 -13.15
N VAL A 293 -3.79 -11.95 -12.42
CA VAL A 293 -3.21 -13.29 -12.34
C VAL A 293 -3.54 -13.91 -10.98
N ASP A 294 -4.02 -15.14 -10.98
CA ASP A 294 -4.38 -15.84 -9.76
C ASP A 294 -3.13 -16.22 -8.95
N TYR A 295 -3.18 -15.96 -7.62
CA TYR A 295 -2.22 -16.43 -6.66
C TYR A 295 -2.92 -17.31 -5.60
N ASN A 296 -2.57 -18.58 -5.55
CA ASN A 296 -3.17 -19.57 -4.64
C ASN A 296 -2.20 -20.03 -3.52
N GLY A 297 -1.07 -19.32 -3.36
CA GLY A 297 -0.02 -19.70 -2.40
C GLY A 297 1.11 -20.52 -3.01
N GLU A 298 1.03 -20.91 -4.28
CA GLU A 298 2.04 -21.71 -4.97
C GLU A 298 2.87 -20.83 -5.92
N ALA A 299 4.19 -20.81 -5.74
CA ALA A 299 5.11 -19.95 -6.48
C ALA A 299 5.17 -20.29 -7.98
N ALA A 300 5.42 -21.55 -8.31
CA ALA A 300 5.70 -21.95 -9.70
C ALA A 300 4.51 -21.70 -10.67
N PRO A 301 3.26 -22.05 -10.34
CA PRO A 301 2.11 -21.71 -11.18
C PRO A 301 1.93 -20.19 -11.35
N PHE A 302 2.13 -19.42 -10.27
CA PHE A 302 2.02 -17.97 -10.29
C PHE A 302 3.08 -17.32 -11.16
N GLU A 303 4.36 -17.69 -10.99
CA GLU A 303 5.49 -17.19 -11.79
C GLU A 303 5.30 -17.50 -13.26
N LYS A 304 4.84 -18.72 -13.61
CA LYS A 304 4.50 -19.10 -14.98
C LYS A 304 3.39 -18.23 -15.56
N SER A 305 2.31 -18.03 -14.81
CA SER A 305 1.18 -17.21 -15.25
C SER A 305 1.57 -15.74 -15.40
N LEU A 306 2.47 -15.22 -14.56
CA LEU A 306 3.06 -13.89 -14.73
C LEU A 306 3.84 -13.81 -16.05
N THR A 307 4.75 -14.75 -16.34
CA THR A 307 5.52 -14.80 -17.60
C THR A 307 4.59 -14.77 -18.81
N GLU A 308 3.59 -15.65 -18.84
CA GLU A 308 2.65 -15.77 -19.96
C GLU A 308 1.85 -14.47 -20.17
N SER A 309 1.34 -13.88 -19.06
CA SER A 309 0.56 -12.65 -19.12
C SER A 309 1.40 -11.45 -19.51
N ILE A 310 2.61 -11.29 -18.96
CA ILE A 310 3.55 -10.23 -19.31
C ILE A 310 3.90 -10.31 -20.80
N THR A 311 4.34 -11.47 -21.27
CA THR A 311 4.75 -11.68 -22.67
C THR A 311 3.61 -11.35 -23.63
N ARG A 312 2.41 -11.82 -23.35
CA ARG A 312 1.24 -11.57 -24.19
C ARG A 312 0.82 -10.10 -24.19
N LEU A 313 0.78 -9.46 -23.02
CA LEU A 313 0.38 -8.07 -22.89
C LEU A 313 1.39 -7.11 -23.53
N MET A 314 2.68 -7.29 -23.25
CA MET A 314 3.73 -6.46 -23.82
C MET A 314 3.81 -6.58 -25.37
N SER A 315 3.33 -7.69 -25.93
CA SER A 315 3.19 -7.86 -27.39
C SER A 315 1.93 -7.18 -27.98
N GLN A 316 1.11 -6.50 -27.16
CA GLN A 316 -0.15 -5.89 -27.58
C GLN A 316 -0.25 -4.41 -27.15
N PRO A 317 0.57 -3.51 -27.70
CA PRO A 317 0.65 -2.11 -27.24
C PRO A 317 -0.68 -1.35 -27.34
N GLU A 318 -1.50 -1.64 -28.34
CA GLU A 318 -2.82 -1.00 -28.49
C GLU A 318 -3.81 -1.44 -27.39
N LEU A 319 -3.71 -2.68 -26.93
CA LEU A 319 -4.49 -3.17 -25.81
C LEU A 319 -4.04 -2.48 -24.50
N LEU A 320 -2.73 -2.33 -24.28
CA LEU A 320 -2.17 -1.65 -23.12
C LEU A 320 -2.61 -0.18 -23.06
N LYS A 321 -2.55 0.54 -24.18
CA LYS A 321 -3.09 1.92 -24.26
C LYS A 321 -4.57 1.99 -23.92
N LYS A 322 -5.38 1.05 -24.41
CA LYS A 322 -6.81 0.97 -24.09
C LYS A 322 -7.03 0.76 -22.60
N TYR A 323 -6.29 -0.16 -21.98
CA TYR A 323 -6.37 -0.43 -20.54
C TYR A 323 -5.94 0.77 -19.71
N GLY A 324 -4.85 1.44 -20.09
CA GLY A 324 -4.36 2.64 -19.42
C GLY A 324 -5.39 3.77 -19.40
N ALA A 325 -5.96 4.10 -20.56
CA ALA A 325 -7.01 5.13 -20.67
C ALA A 325 -8.26 4.78 -19.86
N ALA A 326 -8.72 3.53 -19.93
CA ALA A 326 -9.84 3.04 -19.13
C ALA A 326 -9.53 3.04 -17.63
N GLY A 327 -8.29 2.70 -17.26
CA GLY A 327 -7.77 2.74 -15.91
C GLY A 327 -7.84 4.13 -15.30
N ARG A 328 -7.35 5.15 -16.01
CA ARG A 328 -7.43 6.54 -15.57
C ARG A 328 -8.87 7.00 -15.37
N ALA A 329 -9.75 6.72 -16.33
CA ALA A 329 -11.17 7.07 -16.22
C ALA A 329 -11.82 6.43 -14.98
N ARG A 330 -11.48 5.16 -14.68
CA ARG A 330 -11.95 4.46 -13.49
C ARG A 330 -11.40 5.08 -12.21
N ALA A 331 -10.09 5.38 -12.14
CA ALA A 331 -9.45 6.01 -10.99
C ALA A 331 -10.12 7.37 -10.65
N GLN A 332 -10.32 8.21 -11.66
CA GLN A 332 -11.00 9.50 -11.51
C GLN A 332 -12.44 9.36 -11.02
N LYS A 333 -13.19 8.41 -11.57
CA LYS A 333 -14.62 8.26 -11.28
C LYS A 333 -14.90 7.65 -9.92
N HIS A 334 -14.08 6.70 -9.46
CA HIS A 334 -14.42 5.83 -8.33
C HIS A 334 -13.49 5.95 -7.11
N PHE A 335 -12.33 6.61 -7.27
CA PHE A 335 -11.30 6.64 -6.23
C PHE A 335 -10.79 8.06 -5.92
N GLY A 336 -11.64 9.08 -6.10
CA GLY A 336 -11.32 10.45 -5.71
C GLY A 336 -11.38 10.66 -4.19
N TRP A 337 -10.43 11.42 -3.63
CA TRP A 337 -10.37 11.70 -2.19
C TRP A 337 -11.60 12.42 -1.63
N ASP A 338 -12.31 13.23 -2.44
CA ASP A 338 -13.51 13.94 -1.98
C ASP A 338 -14.62 12.96 -1.56
N ALA A 339 -14.83 11.90 -2.35
CA ALA A 339 -15.78 10.84 -2.03
C ALA A 339 -15.38 10.05 -0.77
N VAL A 340 -14.09 9.73 -0.64
CA VAL A 340 -13.54 9.05 0.55
C VAL A 340 -13.74 9.91 1.81
N ALA A 341 -13.45 11.21 1.72
CA ALA A 341 -13.63 12.14 2.82
C ALA A 341 -15.10 12.26 3.23
N ALA A 342 -16.03 12.36 2.27
CA ALA A 342 -17.45 12.40 2.54
C ALA A 342 -17.93 11.16 3.29
N LEU A 343 -17.60 9.96 2.81
CA LEU A 343 -17.95 8.70 3.48
C LEU A 343 -17.35 8.59 4.88
N THR A 344 -16.14 9.09 5.07
CA THR A 344 -15.46 9.07 6.37
C THR A 344 -16.16 10.00 7.36
N VAL A 345 -16.53 11.21 6.94
CA VAL A 345 -17.27 12.17 7.78
C VAL A 345 -18.67 11.66 8.12
N ASP A 346 -19.35 11.03 7.18
CA ASP A 346 -20.66 10.41 7.45
C ASP A 346 -20.54 9.30 8.50
N LEU A 347 -19.45 8.52 8.46
CA LEU A 347 -19.19 7.54 9.52
C LEU A 347 -18.91 8.22 10.87
N TYR A 348 -18.14 9.32 10.90
CA TYR A 348 -17.91 10.09 12.13
C TYR A 348 -19.22 10.56 12.75
N ARG A 349 -20.09 11.20 11.97
CA ARG A 349 -21.41 11.66 12.42
C ARG A 349 -22.26 10.52 12.97
N LYS A 350 -22.21 9.35 12.32
CA LYS A 350 -22.95 8.17 12.75
C LYS A 350 -22.50 7.62 14.10
N VAL A 351 -21.21 7.69 14.42
CA VAL A 351 -20.68 7.15 15.69
C VAL A 351 -20.74 8.15 16.84
N ILE A 352 -20.81 9.44 16.53
CA ILE A 352 -20.98 10.51 17.53
C ILE A 352 -22.45 10.58 17.99
N GLY A 353 -23.42 10.27 17.15
CA GLY A 353 -24.88 10.31 17.40
C GLY A 353 -25.52 11.45 16.66
#